data_cf81a6457a9ce5ca0306c6e52e0bb1be
#
_entry.id   cf81a6457a9ce5ca0306c6e52e0bb1be
#
_cell.length_a   1.000
_cell.length_b   1.000
_cell.length_c   1.000
_cell.angle_alpha   90.00
_cell.angle_beta   90.00
_cell.angle_gamma   90.00
#
_symmetry.space_group_name_H-M   'P 1'
#
loop_
_entity.id
_entity.type
_entity.pdbx_description
1 polymer ?
#
loop_
_entity_poly.entity_id
_entity_poly.type
_entity_poly.pdbx_seq_one_letter_code
_entity_poly.pdbx_strand_id
1 'polypeptide(L)'
;SLETALRLTEGVAQVELVNREGVDDETLTFSQHLVCPTCGTSYEELAPRNFSFNSPYGACEACDGLGTTFEVDPELVIPDADMSINEGAIAPWRSSHTQYFTRMLEAVAEAYEMDLDAPYRTFTAKQQKIVMHGVTGNLQVKYKNRYGRTRQYSTEYEGVIPWIKRRHEGAESDWSR
;
A
#
# COMPACT_ATOMS: atom_id res chain seq x y z
N SER A 1 -19.68 15.63 -43.86
CA SER A 1 -19.26 14.22 -43.94
C SER A 1 -18.58 13.79 -42.64
N LEU A 2 -18.39 12.48 -42.44
CA LEU A 2 -17.75 11.93 -41.26
C LEU A 2 -16.34 12.52 -41.05
N GLU A 3 -15.55 12.65 -42.14
CA GLU A 3 -14.20 13.27 -42.09
C GLU A 3 -14.21 14.71 -41.59
N THR A 4 -15.24 15.47 -41.96
CA THR A 4 -15.39 16.85 -41.47
C THR A 4 -15.72 16.88 -39.97
N ALA A 5 -16.60 15.98 -39.51
CA ALA A 5 -16.91 15.82 -38.10
C ALA A 5 -15.65 15.43 -37.29
N LEU A 6 -14.93 14.41 -37.71
CA LEU A 6 -13.69 13.97 -37.06
C LEU A 6 -12.63 15.07 -36.99
N ARG A 7 -12.50 15.91 -38.03
CA ARG A 7 -11.59 17.07 -38.00
C ARG A 7 -12.02 18.17 -37.03
N LEU A 8 -13.33 18.40 -36.87
CA LEU A 8 -13.87 19.46 -35.98
C LEU A 8 -13.82 19.04 -34.51
N THR A 9 -13.86 17.75 -34.24
CA THR A 9 -13.97 17.18 -32.87
C THR A 9 -12.69 16.49 -32.43
N GLU A 10 -11.56 16.82 -33.05
CA GLU A 10 -10.25 16.25 -32.70
C GLU A 10 -10.25 14.70 -32.72
N GLY A 11 -10.94 14.13 -33.73
CA GLY A 11 -10.88 12.70 -34.01
C GLY A 11 -11.96 11.81 -33.40
N VAL A 12 -13.00 12.35 -32.81
CA VAL A 12 -14.16 11.57 -32.33
C VAL A 12 -15.43 12.04 -33.03
N ALA A 13 -16.24 11.11 -33.54
CA ALA A 13 -17.54 11.43 -34.16
C ALA A 13 -18.60 10.40 -33.77
N GLN A 14 -19.83 10.88 -33.65
CA GLN A 14 -20.99 10.03 -33.43
C GLN A 14 -21.95 10.10 -34.61
N VAL A 15 -22.46 8.93 -34.96
CA VAL A 15 -23.49 8.78 -35.99
C VAL A 15 -24.71 8.15 -35.36
N GLU A 16 -25.80 8.89 -35.37
CA GLU A 16 -27.10 8.41 -34.90
C GLU A 16 -27.91 7.88 -36.08
N LEU A 17 -28.36 6.64 -35.99
CA LEU A 17 -29.17 5.97 -36.98
C LEU A 17 -30.65 6.13 -36.56
N VAL A 18 -31.30 7.13 -37.11
CA VAL A 18 -32.69 7.48 -36.78
C VAL A 18 -33.69 6.93 -37.81
N ASN A 19 -34.96 6.75 -37.41
CA ASN A 19 -36.07 6.35 -38.27
C ASN A 19 -35.97 4.99 -38.98
N ARG A 20 -35.48 3.95 -38.26
CA ARG A 20 -35.65 2.57 -38.71
C ARG A 20 -37.00 2.04 -38.19
N GLU A 21 -37.93 1.68 -39.09
CA GLU A 21 -39.21 1.08 -38.70
C GLU A 21 -38.96 -0.19 -37.83
N GLY A 22 -39.36 -0.14 -36.56
CA GLY A 22 -39.31 -1.28 -35.63
C GLY A 22 -37.94 -1.55 -34.96
N VAL A 23 -36.98 -0.63 -35.07
CA VAL A 23 -35.67 -0.73 -34.39
C VAL A 23 -35.46 0.59 -33.61
N ASP A 24 -34.96 0.47 -32.37
CA ASP A 24 -34.58 1.63 -31.55
C ASP A 24 -33.44 2.41 -32.24
N ASP A 25 -33.40 3.72 -32.01
CA ASP A 25 -32.34 4.59 -32.50
C ASP A 25 -30.97 4.11 -31.96
N GLU A 26 -30.02 3.90 -32.86
CA GLU A 26 -28.67 3.39 -32.51
C GLU A 26 -27.62 4.46 -32.73
N THR A 27 -26.80 4.72 -31.72
CA THR A 27 -25.66 5.65 -31.79
C THR A 27 -24.36 4.91 -31.95
N LEU A 28 -23.69 5.12 -33.09
CA LEU A 28 -22.35 4.57 -33.36
C LEU A 28 -21.29 5.62 -33.11
N THR A 29 -20.32 5.29 -32.27
CA THR A 29 -19.18 6.18 -31.97
C THR A 29 -17.96 5.72 -32.77
N PHE A 30 -17.38 6.64 -33.52
CA PHE A 30 -16.15 6.44 -34.32
C PHE A 30 -15.05 7.33 -33.74
N SER A 31 -13.85 6.76 -33.59
CA SER A 31 -12.68 7.48 -33.14
C SER A 31 -11.48 7.18 -34.04
N GLN A 32 -10.71 8.22 -34.36
CA GLN A 32 -9.39 8.07 -34.98
C GLN A 32 -8.30 7.72 -33.96
N HIS A 33 -8.62 7.84 -32.67
CA HIS A 33 -7.74 7.48 -31.56
C HIS A 33 -8.06 6.08 -31.05
N LEU A 34 -7.18 5.53 -30.22
CA LEU A 34 -7.36 4.22 -29.59
C LEU A 34 -8.45 4.29 -28.49
N VAL A 35 -9.70 4.32 -28.90
CA VAL A 35 -10.86 4.35 -28.00
C VAL A 35 -11.70 3.10 -28.20
N CYS A 36 -12.07 2.43 -27.12
CA CYS A 36 -13.00 1.32 -27.18
C CYS A 36 -14.43 1.85 -27.42
N PRO A 37 -15.11 1.50 -28.51
CA PRO A 37 -16.45 2.02 -28.81
C PRO A 37 -17.51 1.52 -27.82
N THR A 38 -17.25 0.42 -27.11
CA THR A 38 -18.21 -0.19 -26.19
C THR A 38 -18.18 0.41 -24.79
N CYS A 39 -16.97 0.65 -24.22
CA CYS A 39 -16.81 1.13 -22.84
C CYS A 39 -16.24 2.55 -22.76
N GLY A 40 -15.87 3.17 -23.87
CA GLY A 40 -15.32 4.52 -23.91
C GLY A 40 -13.87 4.64 -23.39
N THR A 41 -13.24 3.54 -23.01
CA THR A 41 -11.85 3.56 -22.57
C THR A 41 -10.96 4.03 -23.70
N SER A 42 -10.21 5.09 -23.48
CA SER A 42 -9.23 5.62 -24.44
C SER A 42 -7.82 5.27 -24.03
N TYR A 43 -6.98 4.99 -25.00
CA TYR A 43 -5.57 4.78 -24.81
C TYR A 43 -4.79 5.89 -25.51
N GLU A 44 -3.70 6.31 -24.90
CA GLU A 44 -2.79 7.24 -25.57
C GLU A 44 -2.17 6.62 -26.81
N GLU A 45 -1.72 7.45 -27.74
CA GLU A 45 -0.99 6.99 -28.92
C GLU A 45 0.26 6.23 -28.50
N LEU A 46 0.43 5.02 -29.06
CA LEU A 46 1.56 4.17 -28.74
C LEU A 46 2.86 4.78 -29.31
N ALA A 47 3.67 5.29 -28.41
CA ALA A 47 5.00 5.80 -28.70
C ALA A 47 6.07 4.85 -28.12
N PRO A 48 7.32 4.85 -28.66
CA PRO A 48 8.40 4.01 -28.13
C PRO A 48 8.61 4.16 -26.61
N ARG A 49 8.34 5.34 -26.04
CA ARG A 49 8.42 5.61 -24.59
C ARG A 49 7.47 4.76 -23.76
N ASN A 50 6.31 4.35 -24.31
CA ASN A 50 5.30 3.53 -23.62
C ASN A 50 5.77 2.07 -23.43
N PHE A 51 6.80 1.65 -24.18
CA PHE A 51 7.39 0.31 -24.11
C PHE A 51 8.73 0.28 -23.34
N SER A 52 9.18 1.43 -22.88
CA SER A 52 10.43 1.55 -22.15
C SER A 52 10.18 1.46 -20.66
N PHE A 53 10.67 0.38 -20.03
CA PHE A 53 10.62 0.24 -18.57
C PHE A 53 11.50 1.24 -17.81
N ASN A 54 12.37 1.98 -18.51
CA ASN A 54 13.15 3.10 -17.97
C ASN A 54 12.49 4.47 -18.23
N SER A 55 11.22 4.48 -18.59
CA SER A 55 10.43 5.69 -18.80
C SER A 55 9.20 5.65 -17.88
N PRO A 56 8.81 6.75 -17.24
CA PRO A 56 7.60 6.77 -16.40
C PRO A 56 6.31 6.41 -17.15
N TYR A 57 6.33 6.48 -18.49
CA TYR A 57 5.18 6.10 -19.34
C TYR A 57 5.06 4.59 -19.59
N GLY A 58 6.14 3.84 -19.46
CA GLY A 58 6.16 2.40 -19.74
C GLY A 58 6.69 1.57 -18.57
N ALA A 59 7.16 2.22 -17.52
CA ALA A 59 7.59 1.53 -16.30
C ALA A 59 6.40 0.87 -15.59
N CYS A 60 6.64 -0.26 -14.99
CA CYS A 60 5.66 -0.90 -14.10
C CYS A 60 5.49 -0.08 -12.84
N GLU A 61 4.26 0.32 -12.50
CA GLU A 61 3.96 1.11 -11.30
C GLU A 61 4.36 0.41 -9.98
N ALA A 62 4.39 -0.95 -9.97
CA ALA A 62 4.74 -1.72 -8.77
C ALA A 62 6.25 -1.81 -8.51
N CYS A 63 7.09 -1.69 -9.55
CA CYS A 63 8.55 -1.86 -9.40
C CYS A 63 9.36 -0.76 -10.07
N ASP A 64 8.72 0.32 -10.54
CA ASP A 64 9.35 1.45 -11.24
C ASP A 64 10.28 1.03 -12.39
N GLY A 65 9.94 -0.08 -13.06
CA GLY A 65 10.72 -0.67 -14.15
C GLY A 65 11.90 -1.53 -13.72
N LEU A 66 12.11 -1.75 -12.43
CA LEU A 66 13.22 -2.57 -11.91
C LEU A 66 13.02 -4.08 -12.13
N GLY A 67 11.78 -4.54 -12.38
CA GLY A 67 11.44 -5.95 -12.57
C GLY A 67 11.38 -6.78 -11.28
N THR A 68 11.73 -6.19 -10.14
CA THR A 68 11.70 -6.80 -8.81
C THR A 68 11.10 -5.84 -7.80
N THR A 69 10.44 -6.39 -6.78
CA THR A 69 9.94 -5.65 -5.62
C THR A 69 10.55 -6.23 -4.35
N PHE A 70 10.83 -5.38 -3.38
CA PHE A 70 11.26 -5.83 -2.07
C PHE A 70 10.04 -6.06 -1.18
N GLU A 71 9.94 -7.24 -0.63
CA GLU A 71 8.90 -7.58 0.33
C GLU A 71 9.55 -7.97 1.67
N VAL A 72 8.88 -7.61 2.76
CA VAL A 72 9.31 -8.01 4.09
C VAL A 72 8.80 -9.42 4.35
N ASP A 73 9.72 -10.36 4.57
CA ASP A 73 9.39 -11.73 4.93
C ASP A 73 9.00 -11.81 6.42
N PRO A 74 7.75 -12.21 6.74
CA PRO A 74 7.31 -12.35 8.12
C PRO A 74 8.12 -13.34 8.95
N GLU A 75 8.69 -14.38 8.34
CA GLU A 75 9.52 -15.38 9.02
C GLU A 75 10.86 -14.80 9.47
N LEU A 76 11.39 -13.82 8.73
CA LEU A 76 12.58 -13.08 9.14
C LEU A 76 12.28 -12.03 10.22
N VAL A 77 11.04 -11.54 10.27
CA VAL A 77 10.60 -10.62 11.33
C VAL A 77 10.46 -11.35 12.67
N ILE A 78 9.89 -12.54 12.66
CA ILE A 78 9.73 -13.42 13.84
C ILE A 78 10.42 -14.76 13.54
N PRO A 79 11.76 -14.85 13.64
CA PRO A 79 12.49 -16.07 13.31
C PRO A 79 12.29 -17.19 14.32
N ASP A 80 11.87 -16.87 15.53
CA ASP A 80 11.57 -17.83 16.59
C ASP A 80 10.24 -17.46 17.26
N ALA A 81 9.20 -18.19 16.89
CA ALA A 81 7.87 -17.99 17.43
C ALA A 81 7.65 -18.55 18.84
N ASP A 82 8.62 -19.30 19.36
CA ASP A 82 8.62 -19.76 20.75
C ASP A 82 9.08 -18.66 21.73
N MET A 83 9.75 -17.63 21.24
CA MET A 83 10.09 -16.44 22.01
C MET A 83 8.86 -15.55 22.21
N SER A 84 8.82 -14.89 23.37
CA SER A 84 7.88 -13.82 23.64
C SER A 84 8.34 -12.48 23.04
N ILE A 85 7.43 -11.51 22.93
CA ILE A 85 7.77 -10.17 22.46
C ILE A 85 8.77 -9.50 23.41
N ASN A 86 8.61 -9.68 24.72
CA ASN A 86 9.52 -9.14 25.73
C ASN A 86 10.90 -9.80 25.70
N GLU A 87 11.01 -11.06 25.27
CA GLU A 87 12.29 -11.74 25.01
C GLU A 87 12.95 -11.32 23.70
N GLY A 88 12.26 -10.55 22.87
CA GLY A 88 12.76 -10.05 21.60
C GLY A 88 12.41 -10.92 20.39
N ALA A 89 11.21 -11.51 20.35
CA ALA A 89 10.71 -12.25 19.19
C ALA A 89 10.79 -11.41 17.90
N ILE A 90 10.54 -10.09 17.99
CA ILE A 90 10.61 -9.15 16.86
C ILE A 90 12.08 -8.83 16.57
N ALA A 91 12.70 -9.57 15.65
CA ALA A 91 14.12 -9.48 15.34
C ALA A 91 14.60 -8.06 14.96
N PRO A 92 13.88 -7.28 14.10
CA PRO A 92 14.29 -5.93 13.73
C PRO A 92 14.37 -4.95 14.90
N TRP A 93 13.62 -5.19 15.98
CA TRP A 93 13.60 -4.33 17.16
C TRP A 93 14.47 -4.83 18.31
N ARG A 94 15.05 -6.03 18.19
CA ARG A 94 15.90 -6.63 19.22
C ARG A 94 17.11 -5.77 19.58
N SER A 95 17.72 -5.13 18.59
CA SER A 95 18.86 -4.21 18.79
C SER A 95 18.43 -2.76 19.05
N SER A 96 17.18 -2.42 18.78
CA SER A 96 16.62 -1.08 18.91
C SER A 96 15.63 -1.01 20.08
N HIS A 97 15.99 -1.56 21.25
CA HIS A 97 15.19 -1.44 22.47
C HIS A 97 15.07 0.05 22.91
N THR A 98 14.43 0.86 22.07
CA THR A 98 14.05 2.18 22.48
C THR A 98 12.80 2.06 23.34
N GLN A 99 12.77 2.77 24.46
CA GLN A 99 11.58 2.86 25.33
C GLN A 99 10.30 3.20 24.53
N TYR A 100 10.45 3.72 23.32
CA TYR A 100 9.36 4.02 22.42
C TYR A 100 8.63 2.74 21.95
N PHE A 101 9.35 1.76 21.41
CA PHE A 101 8.72 0.51 20.93
C PHE A 101 8.13 -0.31 22.06
N THR A 102 8.81 -0.38 23.21
CA THR A 102 8.28 -1.06 24.39
C THR A 102 6.93 -0.45 24.84
N ARG A 103 6.87 0.86 25.00
CA ARG A 103 5.62 1.55 25.37
C ARG A 103 4.51 1.43 24.34
N MET A 104 4.89 1.40 23.06
CA MET A 104 3.94 1.20 21.96
C MET A 104 3.33 -0.19 22.03
N LEU A 105 4.16 -1.22 22.18
CA LEU A 105 3.71 -2.61 22.31
C LEU A 105 2.90 -2.84 23.59
N GLU A 106 3.27 -2.22 24.72
CA GLU A 106 2.48 -2.24 25.95
C GLU A 106 1.07 -1.66 25.72
N ALA A 107 0.96 -0.54 25.01
CA ALA A 107 -0.33 0.07 24.71
C ALA A 107 -1.18 -0.79 23.74
N VAL A 108 -0.54 -1.43 22.77
CA VAL A 108 -1.20 -2.40 21.86
C VAL A 108 -1.69 -3.62 22.65
N ALA A 109 -0.85 -4.14 23.55
CA ALA A 109 -1.17 -5.28 24.39
C ALA A 109 -2.35 -4.99 25.33
N GLU A 110 -2.37 -3.81 25.96
CA GLU A 110 -3.50 -3.37 26.80
C GLU A 110 -4.80 -3.27 25.98
N ALA A 111 -4.72 -2.73 24.75
CA ALA A 111 -5.91 -2.50 23.91
C ALA A 111 -6.49 -3.79 23.28
N TYR A 112 -5.65 -4.80 23.03
CA TYR A 112 -6.02 -6.01 22.32
C TYR A 112 -5.84 -7.31 23.14
N GLU A 113 -5.71 -7.17 24.46
CA GLU A 113 -5.63 -8.27 25.43
C GLU A 113 -4.54 -9.28 25.05
N MET A 114 -3.32 -8.78 24.75
CA MET A 114 -2.15 -9.59 24.42
C MET A 114 -1.23 -9.72 25.63
N ASP A 115 -0.73 -10.92 25.86
CA ASP A 115 0.32 -11.16 26.86
C ASP A 115 1.71 -11.12 26.17
N LEU A 116 2.46 -10.05 26.41
CA LEU A 116 3.78 -9.86 25.79
C LEU A 116 4.86 -10.83 26.31
N ASP A 117 4.60 -11.54 27.40
CA ASP A 117 5.48 -12.58 27.95
C ASP A 117 5.14 -13.99 27.46
N ALA A 118 3.98 -14.14 26.78
CA ALA A 118 3.61 -15.40 26.16
C ALA A 118 4.35 -15.65 24.83
N PRO A 119 4.65 -16.90 24.46
CA PRO A 119 5.24 -17.23 23.16
C PRO A 119 4.40 -16.68 21.99
N TYR A 120 5.07 -16.05 20.99
CA TYR A 120 4.37 -15.41 19.87
C TYR A 120 3.44 -16.37 19.12
N ARG A 121 3.78 -17.66 19.02
CA ARG A 121 2.93 -18.70 18.40
C ARG A 121 1.56 -18.87 19.07
N THR A 122 1.40 -18.45 20.34
CA THR A 122 0.13 -18.55 21.08
C THR A 122 -0.83 -17.40 20.75
N PHE A 123 -0.35 -16.38 20.06
CA PHE A 123 -1.19 -15.26 19.64
C PHE A 123 -2.20 -15.71 18.59
N THR A 124 -3.41 -15.21 18.71
CA THR A 124 -4.44 -15.41 17.69
C THR A 124 -4.01 -14.78 16.36
N ALA A 125 -4.55 -15.27 15.24
CA ALA A 125 -4.26 -14.70 13.92
C ALA A 125 -4.56 -13.19 13.85
N LYS A 126 -5.57 -12.71 14.60
CA LYS A 126 -5.88 -11.29 14.70
C LYS A 126 -4.77 -10.51 15.43
N GLN A 127 -4.29 -11.03 16.55
CA GLN A 127 -3.21 -10.43 17.31
C GLN A 127 -1.89 -10.41 16.53
N GLN A 128 -1.55 -11.51 15.86
CA GLN A 128 -0.39 -11.58 14.97
C GLN A 128 -0.49 -10.55 13.83
N LYS A 129 -1.67 -10.43 13.19
CA LYS A 129 -1.91 -9.42 12.17
C LYS A 129 -1.74 -8.00 12.71
N ILE A 130 -2.20 -7.72 13.93
CA ILE A 130 -2.03 -6.42 14.59
C ILE A 130 -0.53 -6.13 14.79
N VAL A 131 0.23 -7.06 15.34
CA VAL A 131 1.68 -6.88 15.57
C VAL A 131 2.40 -6.60 14.24
N MET A 132 2.09 -7.36 13.19
CA MET A 132 2.77 -7.25 11.91
C MET A 132 2.36 -6.04 11.08
N HIS A 133 1.06 -5.73 11.02
CA HIS A 133 0.51 -4.75 10.08
C HIS A 133 -0.10 -3.50 10.74
N GLY A 134 -0.09 -3.46 12.08
CA GLY A 134 -0.63 -2.33 12.82
C GLY A 134 -2.15 -2.32 12.93
N VAL A 135 -2.67 -1.19 13.37
CA VAL A 135 -4.09 -0.95 13.57
C VAL A 135 -4.48 0.42 13.04
N THR A 136 -5.70 0.50 12.50
CA THR A 136 -6.31 1.78 12.13
C THR A 136 -6.89 2.42 13.39
N GLY A 137 -6.49 3.64 13.68
CA GLY A 137 -6.98 4.42 14.81
C GLY A 137 -5.93 4.69 15.87
N ASN A 138 -6.26 5.62 16.73
CA ASN A 138 -5.33 6.13 17.74
C ASN A 138 -5.32 5.27 19.01
N LEU A 139 -4.14 4.81 19.38
CA LEU A 139 -3.87 4.18 20.68
C LEU A 139 -3.44 5.22 21.71
N GLN A 140 -3.85 5.02 22.95
CA GLN A 140 -3.43 5.85 24.08
C GLN A 140 -2.19 5.23 24.74
N VAL A 141 -1.03 5.82 24.46
CA VAL A 141 0.24 5.38 25.04
C VAL A 141 0.49 6.13 26.34
N LYS A 142 0.58 5.39 27.45
CA LYS A 142 0.90 5.91 28.78
C LYS A 142 2.40 5.81 29.06
N TYR A 143 3.00 6.82 29.62
CA TYR A 143 4.40 6.78 30.03
C TYR A 143 4.65 7.61 31.28
N LYS A 144 5.67 7.24 32.07
CA LYS A 144 6.15 8.05 33.18
C LYS A 144 7.29 8.95 32.69
N ASN A 145 7.15 10.25 32.92
CA ASN A 145 8.22 11.19 32.61
C ASN A 145 9.37 11.08 33.65
N ARG A 146 10.48 11.80 33.41
CA ARG A 146 11.63 11.82 34.32
C ARG A 146 11.30 12.29 35.77
N TYR A 147 10.14 12.91 35.99
CA TYR A 147 9.66 13.36 37.29
C TYR A 147 8.65 12.39 37.93
N GLY A 148 8.50 11.18 37.39
CA GLY A 148 7.58 10.14 37.87
C GLY A 148 6.09 10.40 37.58
N ARG A 149 5.74 11.48 36.86
CA ARG A 149 4.36 11.80 36.51
C ARG A 149 3.92 11.01 35.30
N THR A 150 2.76 10.38 35.41
CA THR A 150 2.14 9.70 34.26
C THR A 150 1.65 10.73 33.25
N ARG A 151 2.04 10.55 32.01
CA ARG A 151 1.59 11.29 30.83
C ARG A 151 1.03 10.30 29.83
N GLN A 152 0.14 10.78 28.95
CA GLN A 152 -0.39 10.00 27.84
C GLN A 152 -0.36 10.82 26.56
N TYR A 153 -0.19 10.14 25.45
CA TYR A 153 -0.33 10.72 24.11
C TYR A 153 -1.05 9.74 23.21
N SER A 154 -1.70 10.27 22.18
CA SER A 154 -2.40 9.49 21.20
C SER A 154 -1.52 9.30 19.98
N THR A 155 -1.40 8.08 19.50
CA THR A 155 -0.62 7.76 18.30
C THR A 155 -1.18 6.53 17.60
N GLU A 156 -0.83 6.35 16.35
CA GLU A 156 -1.15 5.15 15.58
C GLU A 156 -0.03 4.12 15.72
N TYR A 157 -0.41 2.84 15.69
CA TYR A 157 0.53 1.74 15.61
C TYR A 157 0.56 1.21 14.18
N GLU A 158 1.61 1.54 13.44
CA GLU A 158 1.75 1.17 12.04
C GLU A 158 2.05 -0.33 11.81
N GLY A 159 2.54 -1.04 12.83
CA GLY A 159 3.00 -2.43 12.69
C GLY A 159 4.47 -2.55 12.28
N VAL A 160 5.01 -3.77 12.44
CA VAL A 160 6.44 -4.03 12.18
C VAL A 160 6.75 -3.96 10.69
N ILE A 161 5.93 -4.58 9.84
CA ILE A 161 6.17 -4.64 8.39
C ILE A 161 6.11 -3.25 7.73
N PRO A 162 5.08 -2.41 7.94
CA PRO A 162 5.06 -1.05 7.42
C PRO A 162 6.23 -0.19 7.95
N TRP A 163 6.60 -0.36 9.22
CA TRP A 163 7.76 0.33 9.78
C TRP A 163 9.07 -0.03 9.06
N ILE A 164 9.29 -1.34 8.76
CA ILE A 164 10.48 -1.79 8.01
C ILE A 164 10.46 -1.20 6.60
N LYS A 165 9.32 -1.29 5.88
CA LYS A 165 9.17 -0.76 4.53
C LYS A 165 9.51 0.73 4.47
N ARG A 166 8.88 1.53 5.34
CA ARG A 166 9.13 2.97 5.42
C ARG A 166 10.59 3.30 5.73
N ARG A 167 11.24 2.50 6.60
CA ARG A 167 12.65 2.69 6.92
C ARG A 167 13.57 2.31 5.75
N HIS A 168 13.23 1.29 5.00
CA HIS A 168 13.95 0.87 3.80
C HIS A 168 13.84 1.93 2.69
N GLU A 169 12.65 2.44 2.43
CA GLU A 169 12.40 3.49 1.44
C GLU A 169 13.10 4.81 1.80
N GLY A 170 13.16 5.15 3.08
CA GLY A 170 13.82 6.36 3.58
C GLY A 170 15.33 6.21 3.81
N ALA A 171 15.94 5.06 3.50
CA ALA A 171 17.36 4.85 3.70
C ALA A 171 18.19 5.53 2.60
N GLU A 172 19.07 6.45 3.00
CA GLU A 172 19.93 7.21 2.06
C GLU A 172 21.12 6.39 1.53
N SER A 173 21.44 5.25 2.13
CA SER A 173 22.57 4.42 1.72
C SER A 173 22.24 2.94 1.72
N ASP A 174 22.89 2.18 0.82
CA ASP A 174 22.73 0.72 0.73
C ASP A 174 23.12 -0.01 2.02
N TRP A 175 24.00 0.60 2.84
CA TRP A 175 24.40 0.04 4.14
C TRP A 175 23.29 0.13 5.20
N SER A 176 22.36 1.07 5.07
CA SER A 176 21.23 1.26 5.99
C SER A 176 19.96 0.52 5.56
N ARG A 177 19.97 -0.03 4.35
CA ARG A 177 18.93 -0.91 3.81
C ARG A 177 19.20 -2.35 4.19
#